data_8d05771ec3220f4c25732c204786828a
#
_entry.id   8d05771ec3220f4c25732c204786828a
#
_cell.length_a   1.000
_cell.length_b   1.000
_cell.length_c   1.000
_cell.angle_alpha   90.00
_cell.angle_beta   90.00
_cell.angle_gamma   90.00
#
_symmetry.space_group_name_H-M   'P 1'
#
loop_
_entity.id
_entity.type
_entity.pdbx_description
1 polymer ?
#
loop_
_entity_poly.entity_id
_entity_poly.type
_entity_poly.pdbx_seq_one_letter_code
_entity_poly.pdbx_strand_id
1 'polypeptide(L)'
;VEEREHPEYKKKCLIVAQDPRKHNHHGVVTTANYNARKYGAHSAMPAQQAVDLIPKEKLVISPPNFELYRTVSNQIHDIFGDVTDNYQTVALDEAYLDVTHNKMNEPNTIKLANYIQQRIVKETRLTCSVGISYNKFLAKMASDYRKPFGRTIILGKYAKEFLKPIPIEKFNGIGKAMQEKLHEMDIYTGEDLQNLDQDAFLKRFGKMGYVIYKRVHGIDDSPVEGHRLRKSIGRERTYNRNLVTDEQINQELIFLSEKVSQDLKKQRQHGKTVVLKLRNSEFETITKRMSFQDYVQTKGEIYRVAKDIYDKLKVTDQKIRLLGITITNLDPLSYEEVSLNLSYKGDNYE
;
A
#
# COMPACT_ATOMS: atom_id res chain seq x y z
N VAL A 1 11.87 4.46 -12.04
CA VAL A 1 12.25 3.23 -12.76
C VAL A 1 12.02 3.44 -14.25
N GLU A 2 10.81 3.77 -14.71
CA GLU A 2 10.51 3.93 -16.16
C GLU A 2 11.47 4.88 -16.88
N GLU A 3 11.78 6.04 -16.30
CA GLU A 3 12.76 6.99 -16.89
C GLU A 3 14.20 6.46 -16.91
N ARG A 4 14.52 5.43 -16.13
CA ARG A 4 15.79 4.74 -16.14
C ARG A 4 15.86 3.76 -17.30
N GLU A 5 14.80 2.98 -17.50
CA GLU A 5 14.68 2.02 -18.60
C GLU A 5 14.48 2.71 -19.95
N HIS A 6 13.78 3.86 -19.93
CA HIS A 6 13.45 4.66 -21.10
C HIS A 6 13.91 6.11 -20.93
N PRO A 7 15.21 6.41 -21.13
CA PRO A 7 15.77 7.75 -20.91
C PRO A 7 15.09 8.87 -21.70
N GLU A 8 14.49 8.56 -22.84
CA GLU A 8 13.70 9.47 -23.66
C GLU A 8 12.46 10.03 -22.94
N TYR A 9 11.94 9.32 -21.93
CA TYR A 9 10.79 9.76 -21.15
C TYR A 9 11.10 10.91 -20.19
N LYS A 10 12.38 11.13 -19.85
CA LYS A 10 12.79 12.20 -18.92
C LYS A 10 12.34 13.59 -19.33
N LYS A 11 12.25 13.85 -20.65
CA LYS A 11 11.82 15.15 -21.20
C LYS A 11 10.31 15.22 -21.46
N LYS A 12 9.59 14.12 -21.26
CA LYS A 12 8.15 14.00 -21.49
C LYS A 12 7.36 14.06 -20.18
N CYS A 13 6.06 14.23 -20.30
CA CYS A 13 5.12 14.09 -19.21
C CYS A 13 4.74 12.60 -19.09
N LEU A 14 5.43 11.87 -18.24
CA LEU A 14 5.21 10.43 -18.06
C LEU A 14 4.16 10.18 -16.99
N ILE A 15 3.13 9.42 -17.33
CA ILE A 15 2.23 8.77 -16.38
C ILE A 15 2.37 7.25 -16.49
N VAL A 16 2.40 6.58 -15.34
CA VAL A 16 2.37 5.12 -15.26
C VAL A 16 0.94 4.70 -15.00
N ALA A 17 0.29 4.12 -15.99
CA ALA A 17 -1.11 3.70 -15.94
C ALA A 17 -1.40 2.69 -17.06
N GLN A 18 -2.51 1.97 -16.96
CA GLN A 18 -3.12 1.37 -18.14
C GLN A 18 -3.65 2.49 -19.04
N ASP A 19 -3.36 2.42 -20.35
CA ASP A 19 -3.78 3.46 -21.30
C ASP A 19 -5.33 3.47 -21.42
N PRO A 20 -6.02 4.52 -20.95
CA PRO A 20 -7.48 4.56 -20.93
C PRO A 20 -8.10 4.50 -22.32
N ARG A 21 -7.37 4.96 -23.36
CA ARG A 21 -7.82 4.92 -24.76
C ARG A 21 -7.95 3.50 -25.31
N LYS A 22 -7.21 2.53 -24.69
CA LYS A 22 -7.23 1.10 -25.03
C LYS A 22 -8.11 0.26 -24.08
N HIS A 23 -8.56 0.85 -22.97
CA HIS A 23 -9.25 0.16 -21.88
C HIS A 23 -10.59 0.81 -21.51
N ASN A 24 -11.39 1.25 -22.51
CA ASN A 24 -12.72 1.85 -22.33
C ASN A 24 -12.74 3.00 -21.30
N HIS A 25 -11.76 3.90 -21.37
CA HIS A 25 -11.56 5.01 -20.43
C HIS A 25 -11.30 4.59 -18.96
N HIS A 26 -11.07 3.30 -18.71
CA HIS A 26 -10.70 2.79 -17.39
C HIS A 26 -9.18 2.87 -17.18
N GLY A 27 -8.78 3.02 -15.95
CA GLY A 27 -7.41 3.07 -15.48
C GLY A 27 -7.21 4.12 -14.39
N VAL A 28 -6.23 3.88 -13.56
CA VAL A 28 -5.83 4.79 -12.49
C VAL A 28 -4.34 5.06 -12.63
N VAL A 29 -3.93 6.30 -12.46
CA VAL A 29 -2.52 6.69 -12.45
C VAL A 29 -1.84 6.07 -11.24
N THR A 30 -0.92 5.13 -11.47
CA THR A 30 -0.08 4.55 -10.43
C THR A 30 0.89 5.59 -9.91
N THR A 31 1.58 6.28 -10.83
CA THR A 31 2.45 7.42 -10.52
C THR A 31 2.64 8.31 -11.74
N ALA A 32 3.16 9.53 -11.52
CA ALA A 32 3.47 10.50 -12.55
C ALA A 32 4.82 11.15 -12.25
N ASN A 33 5.60 11.46 -13.31
CA ASN A 33 6.84 12.20 -13.13
C ASN A 33 6.58 13.68 -12.85
N TYR A 34 7.62 14.42 -12.48
CA TYR A 34 7.47 15.84 -12.11
C TYR A 34 7.01 16.72 -13.26
N ASN A 35 7.30 16.35 -14.53
CA ASN A 35 6.81 17.07 -15.70
C ASN A 35 5.28 16.91 -15.84
N ALA A 36 4.75 15.69 -15.66
CA ALA A 36 3.31 15.45 -15.67
C ALA A 36 2.61 16.11 -14.48
N ARG A 37 3.24 16.12 -13.30
CA ARG A 37 2.71 16.79 -12.08
C ARG A 37 2.52 18.30 -12.24
N LYS A 38 3.33 18.98 -13.08
CA LYS A 38 3.15 20.39 -13.38
C LYS A 38 1.83 20.68 -14.11
N TYR A 39 1.25 19.68 -14.76
CA TYR A 39 -0.07 19.74 -15.40
C TYR A 39 -1.20 19.25 -14.47
N GLY A 40 -0.91 18.95 -13.22
CA GLY A 40 -1.89 18.48 -12.25
C GLY A 40 -2.06 16.95 -12.21
N ALA A 41 -1.31 16.18 -13.00
CA ALA A 41 -1.39 14.72 -12.93
C ALA A 41 -0.76 14.19 -11.64
N HIS A 42 -1.45 13.28 -10.94
CA HIS A 42 -0.98 12.69 -9.68
C HIS A 42 -1.45 11.25 -9.51
N SER A 43 -0.84 10.52 -8.57
CA SER A 43 -1.22 9.15 -8.22
C SER A 43 -2.68 9.08 -7.75
N ALA A 44 -3.33 7.95 -8.02
CA ALA A 44 -4.71 7.64 -7.69
C ALA A 44 -5.80 8.42 -8.46
N MET A 45 -5.44 9.37 -9.36
CA MET A 45 -6.43 10.01 -10.22
C MET A 45 -6.84 9.09 -11.39
N PRO A 46 -8.04 9.25 -11.98
CA PRO A 46 -8.42 8.54 -13.20
C PRO A 46 -7.41 8.82 -14.34
N ALA A 47 -6.96 7.77 -15.03
CA ALA A 47 -5.98 7.90 -16.11
C ALA A 47 -6.49 8.77 -17.26
N GLN A 48 -7.78 8.73 -17.56
CA GLN A 48 -8.40 9.61 -18.57
C GLN A 48 -8.25 11.09 -18.20
N GLN A 49 -8.50 11.44 -16.94
CA GLN A 49 -8.32 12.82 -16.47
C GLN A 49 -6.87 13.30 -16.63
N ALA A 50 -5.88 12.44 -16.37
CA ALA A 50 -4.47 12.78 -16.58
C ALA A 50 -4.16 12.98 -18.08
N VAL A 51 -4.77 12.18 -18.96
CA VAL A 51 -4.65 12.35 -20.42
C VAL A 51 -5.23 13.68 -20.88
N ASP A 52 -6.36 14.10 -20.32
CA ASP A 52 -7.05 15.34 -20.69
C ASP A 52 -6.28 16.60 -20.23
N LEU A 53 -5.53 16.49 -19.12
CA LEU A 53 -4.73 17.59 -18.57
C LEU A 53 -3.41 17.85 -19.31
N ILE A 54 -2.85 16.85 -19.98
CA ILE A 54 -1.49 16.91 -20.54
C ILE A 54 -1.55 17.04 -22.07
N PRO A 55 -0.86 18.01 -22.70
CA PRO A 55 -0.79 18.11 -24.15
C PRO A 55 -0.31 16.80 -24.78
N LYS A 56 -1.04 16.35 -25.82
CA LYS A 56 -0.86 15.03 -26.45
C LYS A 56 0.57 14.77 -26.93
N GLU A 57 1.24 15.77 -27.44
CA GLU A 57 2.63 15.70 -27.96
C GLU A 57 3.68 15.54 -26.83
N LYS A 58 3.32 15.89 -25.61
CA LYS A 58 4.19 15.77 -24.42
C LYS A 58 3.92 14.51 -23.62
N LEU A 59 2.74 13.91 -23.78
CA LEU A 59 2.29 12.79 -22.96
C LEU A 59 2.94 11.47 -23.37
N VAL A 60 3.42 10.74 -22.36
CA VAL A 60 3.79 9.33 -22.47
C VAL A 60 3.03 8.55 -21.40
N ILE A 61 2.41 7.44 -21.82
CA ILE A 61 1.75 6.49 -20.92
C ILE A 61 2.51 5.19 -20.95
N SER A 62 3.01 4.74 -19.80
CA SER A 62 3.67 3.45 -19.62
C SER A 62 2.83 2.55 -18.74
N PRO A 63 2.58 1.29 -19.10
CA PRO A 63 1.92 0.35 -18.22
C PRO A 63 2.83 0.04 -17.02
N PRO A 64 2.28 -0.20 -15.81
CA PRO A 64 3.09 -0.50 -14.63
C PRO A 64 3.77 -1.86 -14.76
N ASN A 65 5.07 -1.92 -14.48
CA ASN A 65 5.88 -3.14 -14.42
C ASN A 65 6.25 -3.48 -12.96
N PHE A 66 5.31 -4.07 -12.22
CA PHE A 66 5.51 -4.40 -10.81
C PHE A 66 6.58 -5.45 -10.56
N GLU A 67 6.90 -6.30 -11.53
CA GLU A 67 7.99 -7.28 -11.40
C GLU A 67 9.34 -6.56 -11.33
N LEU A 68 9.60 -5.68 -12.30
CA LEU A 68 10.79 -4.83 -12.31
C LEU A 68 10.87 -3.95 -11.05
N TYR A 69 9.74 -3.36 -10.61
CA TYR A 69 9.73 -2.49 -9.42
C TYR A 69 10.10 -3.26 -8.16
N ARG A 70 9.64 -4.52 -8.02
CA ARG A 70 10.04 -5.38 -6.89
C ARG A 70 11.53 -5.74 -6.94
N THR A 71 12.05 -6.07 -8.13
CA THR A 71 13.47 -6.36 -8.30
C THR A 71 14.33 -5.18 -7.84
N VAL A 72 13.98 -3.97 -8.28
CA VAL A 72 14.72 -2.76 -7.89
C VAL A 72 14.52 -2.43 -6.41
N SER A 73 13.32 -2.63 -5.88
CA SER A 73 13.04 -2.47 -4.46
C SER A 73 13.92 -3.39 -3.60
N ASN A 74 14.07 -4.66 -4.00
CA ASN A 74 14.93 -5.60 -3.29
C ASN A 74 16.39 -5.15 -3.28
N GLN A 75 16.93 -4.67 -4.41
CA GLN A 75 18.28 -4.09 -4.47
C GLN A 75 18.47 -2.92 -3.49
N ILE A 76 17.44 -2.07 -3.34
CA ILE A 76 17.47 -0.97 -2.38
C ILE A 76 17.39 -1.49 -0.94
N HIS A 77 16.59 -2.53 -0.68
CA HIS A 77 16.50 -3.15 0.64
C HIS A 77 17.81 -3.83 1.06
N ASP A 78 18.56 -4.41 0.12
CA ASP A 78 19.90 -4.96 0.39
C ASP A 78 20.84 -3.84 0.89
N ILE A 79 20.78 -2.64 0.29
CA ILE A 79 21.53 -1.48 0.75
C ILE A 79 21.13 -1.08 2.18
N PHE A 80 19.84 -1.14 2.52
CA PHE A 80 19.37 -0.86 3.89
C PHE A 80 19.89 -1.91 4.86
N GLY A 81 19.84 -3.19 4.48
CA GLY A 81 20.35 -4.31 5.27
C GLY A 81 21.85 -4.23 5.58
N ASP A 82 22.65 -3.62 4.70
CA ASP A 82 24.07 -3.37 4.96
C ASP A 82 24.30 -2.31 6.05
N VAL A 83 23.30 -1.45 6.29
CA VAL A 83 23.39 -0.36 7.29
C VAL A 83 22.77 -0.77 8.62
N THR A 84 21.60 -1.42 8.59
CA THR A 84 20.88 -1.80 9.82
C THR A 84 19.98 -3.01 9.55
N ASP A 85 19.82 -3.88 10.56
CA ASP A 85 18.83 -4.97 10.52
C ASP A 85 17.43 -4.46 10.90
N ASN A 86 17.34 -3.30 11.56
CA ASN A 86 16.07 -2.74 12.01
C ASN A 86 15.54 -1.73 11.00
N TYR A 87 14.94 -2.22 9.91
CA TYR A 87 14.23 -1.39 8.95
C TYR A 87 12.82 -1.94 8.66
N GLN A 88 11.89 -1.05 8.46
CA GLN A 88 10.49 -1.33 8.18
C GLN A 88 10.13 -0.88 6.78
N THR A 89 9.84 -1.82 5.90
CA THR A 89 9.27 -1.55 4.57
C THR A 89 7.82 -1.08 4.69
N VAL A 90 7.50 0.05 4.09
CA VAL A 90 6.15 0.62 4.03
C VAL A 90 5.51 0.37 2.67
N ALA A 91 6.28 0.58 1.60
CA ALA A 91 5.89 0.33 0.21
C ALA A 91 7.12 -0.13 -0.59
N LEU A 92 6.98 -0.39 -1.89
CA LEU A 92 8.11 -0.79 -2.74
C LEU A 92 9.22 0.27 -2.79
N ASP A 93 8.88 1.54 -2.52
CA ASP A 93 9.75 2.71 -2.62
C ASP A 93 9.90 3.48 -1.31
N GLU A 94 9.37 2.94 -0.20
CA GLU A 94 9.42 3.61 1.11
C GLU A 94 9.81 2.65 2.22
N ALA A 95 10.74 3.09 3.08
CA ALA A 95 11.12 2.37 4.30
C ALA A 95 11.51 3.35 5.41
N TYR A 96 11.33 2.91 6.66
CA TYR A 96 11.93 3.51 7.84
C TYR A 96 13.14 2.67 8.27
N LEU A 97 14.23 3.33 8.60
CA LEU A 97 15.44 2.70 9.12
C LEU A 97 15.71 3.24 10.53
N ASP A 98 15.79 2.36 11.49
CA ASP A 98 16.36 2.71 12.80
C ASP A 98 17.88 2.51 12.72
N VAL A 99 18.60 3.59 12.80
CA VAL A 99 20.07 3.60 12.70
C VAL A 99 20.74 3.93 14.04
N THR A 100 19.98 3.87 15.14
CA THR A 100 20.51 4.09 16.50
C THR A 100 21.67 3.14 16.78
N HIS A 101 21.52 1.88 16.41
CA HIS A 101 22.56 0.86 16.40
C HIS A 101 22.74 0.38 14.96
N ASN A 102 23.73 0.93 14.26
CA ASN A 102 23.98 0.61 12.86
C ASN A 102 25.25 -0.24 12.68
N LYS A 103 25.28 -1.04 11.62
CA LYS A 103 26.39 -1.98 11.34
C LYS A 103 27.71 -1.30 10.99
N MET A 104 27.65 -0.03 10.63
CA MET A 104 28.83 0.75 10.24
C MET A 104 29.52 1.42 11.43
N ASN A 105 28.94 1.33 12.63
CA ASN A 105 29.40 2.05 13.83
C ASN A 105 29.58 3.57 13.59
N GLU A 106 28.79 4.15 12.66
CA GLU A 106 28.83 5.57 12.35
C GLU A 106 27.78 6.32 13.21
N PRO A 107 28.19 7.14 14.17
CA PRO A 107 27.24 7.86 15.01
C PRO A 107 26.55 9.04 14.29
N ASN A 108 27.10 9.47 13.17
CA ASN A 108 26.57 10.61 12.42
C ASN A 108 25.53 10.14 11.39
N THR A 109 24.25 10.28 11.73
CA THR A 109 23.12 9.90 10.89
C THR A 109 23.12 10.62 9.52
N ILE A 110 23.69 11.84 9.43
CA ILE A 110 23.80 12.57 8.16
C ILE A 110 24.78 11.85 7.22
N LYS A 111 25.89 11.34 7.75
CA LYS A 111 26.84 10.55 6.95
C LYS A 111 26.21 9.24 6.48
N LEU A 112 25.46 8.55 7.34
CA LEU A 112 24.71 7.35 6.94
C LEU A 112 23.69 7.64 5.84
N ALA A 113 22.92 8.71 5.98
CA ALA A 113 21.96 9.13 4.96
C ALA A 113 22.64 9.45 3.62
N ASN A 114 23.80 10.12 3.64
CA ASN A 114 24.61 10.38 2.45
C ASN A 114 25.09 9.08 1.79
N TYR A 115 25.61 8.18 2.60
CA TYR A 115 26.07 6.88 2.15
C TYR A 115 24.96 6.10 1.45
N ILE A 116 23.78 5.99 2.09
CA ILE A 116 22.62 5.29 1.52
C ILE A 116 22.19 5.94 0.19
N GLN A 117 22.05 7.28 0.14
CA GLN A 117 21.64 7.97 -1.09
C GLN A 117 22.64 7.75 -2.23
N GLN A 118 23.94 7.83 -1.94
CA GLN A 118 25.01 7.63 -2.93
C GLN A 118 25.02 6.18 -3.45
N ARG A 119 24.85 5.21 -2.58
CA ARG A 119 24.75 3.80 -2.98
C ARG A 119 23.54 3.53 -3.85
N ILE A 120 22.36 4.02 -3.45
CA ILE A 120 21.13 3.90 -4.26
C ILE A 120 21.36 4.47 -5.67
N VAL A 121 21.92 5.67 -5.77
CA VAL A 121 22.20 6.29 -7.08
C VAL A 121 23.21 5.48 -7.88
N LYS A 122 24.30 5.04 -7.25
CA LYS A 122 25.36 4.27 -7.91
C LYS A 122 24.86 2.91 -8.42
N GLU A 123 24.13 2.20 -7.58
CA GLU A 123 23.75 0.80 -7.86
C GLU A 123 22.45 0.69 -8.66
N THR A 124 21.50 1.60 -8.45
CA THR A 124 20.19 1.53 -9.10
C THR A 124 19.92 2.64 -10.12
N ARG A 125 20.77 3.67 -10.20
CA ARG A 125 20.55 4.89 -10.99
C ARG A 125 19.24 5.62 -10.65
N LEU A 126 18.72 5.40 -9.45
CA LEU A 126 17.53 6.07 -8.95
C LEU A 126 17.91 7.07 -7.86
N THR A 127 17.09 8.09 -7.69
CA THR A 127 17.21 9.06 -6.60
C THR A 127 16.21 8.75 -5.50
N CYS A 128 16.55 9.06 -4.25
CA CYS A 128 15.62 9.02 -3.13
C CYS A 128 15.73 10.29 -2.28
N SER A 129 14.63 10.70 -1.67
CA SER A 129 14.61 11.76 -0.65
C SER A 129 14.69 11.14 0.74
N VAL A 130 15.43 11.77 1.65
CA VAL A 130 15.64 11.25 3.00
C VAL A 130 15.16 12.26 4.04
N GLY A 131 14.39 11.76 5.00
CA GLY A 131 14.03 12.49 6.22
C GLY A 131 14.72 11.88 7.43
N ILE A 132 15.33 12.72 8.26
CA ILE A 132 16.05 12.33 9.47
C ILE A 132 15.35 12.96 10.67
N SER A 133 14.91 12.12 11.60
CA SER A 133 14.33 12.58 12.86
C SER A 133 14.38 11.47 13.91
N TYR A 134 13.88 11.75 15.12
CA TYR A 134 13.86 10.84 16.25
C TYR A 134 12.61 9.94 16.31
N ASN A 135 11.67 10.08 15.38
CA ASN A 135 10.53 9.18 15.24
C ASN A 135 10.06 9.07 13.77
N LYS A 136 9.24 8.05 13.49
CA LYS A 136 8.79 7.74 12.13
C LYS A 136 7.94 8.84 11.49
N PHE A 137 7.03 9.44 12.24
CA PHE A 137 6.15 10.48 11.73
C PHE A 137 6.95 11.68 11.21
N LEU A 138 7.86 12.21 12.04
CA LEU A 138 8.71 13.35 11.67
C LEU A 138 9.68 12.99 10.54
N ALA A 139 10.26 11.78 10.55
CA ALA A 139 11.13 11.34 9.47
C ALA A 139 10.37 11.29 8.12
N LYS A 140 9.11 10.85 8.13
CA LYS A 140 8.25 10.87 6.93
C LYS A 140 7.95 12.30 6.48
N MET A 141 7.54 13.19 7.39
CA MET A 141 7.30 14.60 7.10
C MET A 141 8.55 15.27 6.51
N ALA A 142 9.72 14.98 7.08
CA ALA A 142 11.01 15.49 6.60
C ALA A 142 11.35 14.99 5.20
N SER A 143 11.11 13.69 4.90
CA SER A 143 11.42 13.12 3.58
C SER A 143 10.56 13.71 2.46
N ASP A 144 9.33 14.14 2.78
CA ASP A 144 8.41 14.76 1.83
C ASP A 144 8.66 16.28 1.64
N TYR A 145 9.34 16.93 2.56
CA TYR A 145 9.48 18.39 2.61
C TYR A 145 10.31 18.97 1.45
N ARG A 146 11.41 18.28 1.07
CA ARG A 146 12.31 18.71 -0.02
C ARG A 146 12.43 17.65 -1.10
N LYS A 147 11.34 17.30 -1.76
CA LYS A 147 11.35 16.43 -2.96
C LYS A 147 11.56 17.27 -4.21
N PRO A 148 12.26 16.74 -5.25
CA PRO A 148 12.95 15.46 -5.32
C PRO A 148 14.40 15.52 -4.77
N PHE A 149 14.95 14.34 -4.44
CA PHE A 149 16.36 14.12 -4.06
C PHE A 149 16.88 15.02 -2.91
N GLY A 150 15.96 15.44 -2.04
CA GLY A 150 16.30 16.29 -0.90
C GLY A 150 16.62 15.49 0.36
N ARG A 151 17.24 16.20 1.32
CA ARG A 151 17.42 15.75 2.69
C ARG A 151 16.90 16.80 3.64
N THR A 152 16.16 16.37 4.63
CA THR A 152 15.61 17.25 5.66
C THR A 152 15.82 16.61 7.02
N ILE A 153 16.27 17.40 7.97
CA ILE A 153 16.51 16.98 9.34
C ILE A 153 15.58 17.75 10.25
N ILE A 154 14.84 17.05 11.09
CA ILE A 154 13.98 17.66 12.12
C ILE A 154 14.51 17.23 13.48
N LEU A 155 15.13 18.15 14.20
CA LEU A 155 15.59 17.93 15.57
C LEU A 155 14.45 18.13 16.56
N GLY A 156 14.44 17.38 17.68
CA GLY A 156 13.36 17.38 18.66
C GLY A 156 12.92 18.76 19.12
N LYS A 157 13.90 19.63 19.44
CA LYS A 157 13.61 21.00 19.90
C LYS A 157 12.92 21.89 18.87
N TYR A 158 12.98 21.54 17.57
CA TYR A 158 12.37 22.30 16.49
C TYR A 158 11.14 21.62 15.89
N ALA A 159 10.75 20.43 16.38
CA ALA A 159 9.69 19.64 15.78
C ALA A 159 8.34 20.38 15.72
N LYS A 160 7.93 21.00 16.83
CA LYS A 160 6.68 21.77 16.89
C LYS A 160 6.70 22.96 15.92
N GLU A 161 7.78 23.74 15.94
CA GLU A 161 7.93 24.91 15.06
C GLU A 161 7.95 24.51 13.57
N PHE A 162 8.60 23.38 13.25
CA PHE A 162 8.59 22.85 11.89
C PHE A 162 7.18 22.48 11.43
N LEU A 163 6.35 21.91 12.30
CA LEU A 163 5.01 21.44 11.97
C LEU A 163 3.98 22.57 11.87
N LYS A 164 4.16 23.68 12.57
CA LYS A 164 3.21 24.81 12.59
C LYS A 164 2.72 25.26 11.20
N PRO A 165 3.61 25.65 10.26
CA PRO A 165 3.18 26.21 8.98
C PRO A 165 2.72 25.14 7.98
N ILE A 166 2.77 23.86 8.33
CA ILE A 166 2.45 22.79 7.38
C ILE A 166 0.94 22.65 7.25
N PRO A 167 0.39 22.72 6.01
CA PRO A 167 -1.02 22.45 5.77
C PRO A 167 -1.40 21.02 6.20
N ILE A 168 -2.60 20.84 6.78
CA ILE A 168 -3.06 19.54 7.31
C ILE A 168 -3.12 18.45 6.22
N GLU A 169 -3.34 18.83 4.96
CA GLU A 169 -3.36 17.91 3.82
C GLU A 169 -2.01 17.21 3.60
N LYS A 170 -0.93 17.80 4.10
CA LYS A 170 0.42 17.23 4.01
C LYS A 170 0.81 16.39 5.22
N PHE A 171 -0.02 16.35 6.25
CA PHE A 171 0.26 15.52 7.42
C PHE A 171 0.07 14.03 7.09
N ASN A 172 1.11 13.25 7.31
CA ASN A 172 1.03 11.82 7.15
C ASN A 172 0.00 11.21 8.14
N GLY A 173 -1.00 10.51 7.60
CA GLY A 173 -2.09 9.92 8.38
C GLY A 173 -3.38 10.75 8.41
N ILE A 174 -3.40 11.96 7.84
CA ILE A 174 -4.62 12.76 7.65
C ILE A 174 -5.11 12.57 6.20
N GLY A 175 -6.06 11.65 5.99
CA GLY A 175 -6.70 11.41 4.70
C GLY A 175 -7.87 12.37 4.43
N LYS A 176 -8.41 12.38 3.20
CA LYS A 176 -9.48 13.31 2.76
C LYS A 176 -10.65 13.43 3.74
N ALA A 177 -11.23 12.31 4.18
CA ALA A 177 -12.35 12.33 5.12
C ALA A 177 -12.02 12.97 6.49
N MET A 178 -10.75 12.95 6.90
CA MET A 178 -10.30 13.63 8.11
C MET A 178 -10.04 15.11 7.81
N GLN A 179 -9.48 15.43 6.65
CA GLN A 179 -9.28 16.82 6.20
C GLN A 179 -10.59 17.59 6.17
N GLU A 180 -11.63 17.02 5.56
CA GLU A 180 -12.99 17.60 5.51
C GLU A 180 -13.51 17.93 6.90
N LYS A 181 -13.41 16.97 7.85
CA LYS A 181 -13.85 17.19 9.24
C LYS A 181 -13.02 18.24 10.00
N LEU A 182 -11.74 18.37 9.68
CA LEU A 182 -10.87 19.40 10.26
C LEU A 182 -11.19 20.77 9.68
N HIS A 183 -11.42 20.87 8.37
CA HIS A 183 -11.86 22.10 7.71
C HIS A 183 -13.21 22.61 8.26
N GLU A 184 -14.16 21.72 8.59
CA GLU A 184 -15.41 22.08 9.26
C GLU A 184 -15.20 22.71 10.64
N MET A 185 -13.99 22.59 11.20
CA MET A 185 -13.59 23.18 12.47
C MET A 185 -12.62 24.37 12.30
N ASP A 186 -12.46 24.89 11.09
CA ASP A 186 -11.53 25.95 10.73
C ASP A 186 -10.05 25.60 11.02
N ILE A 187 -9.70 24.30 10.91
CA ILE A 187 -8.36 23.78 11.12
C ILE A 187 -7.71 23.51 9.75
N TYR A 188 -6.67 24.26 9.40
CA TYR A 188 -5.99 24.23 8.11
C TYR A 188 -4.50 23.94 8.22
N THR A 189 -3.90 24.17 9.39
CA THR A 189 -2.44 24.08 9.58
C THR A 189 -2.09 23.27 10.82
N GLY A 190 -0.81 22.94 10.94
CA GLY A 190 -0.26 22.33 12.14
C GLY A 190 -0.41 23.24 13.38
N GLU A 191 -0.34 24.55 13.22
CA GLU A 191 -0.54 25.50 14.32
C GLU A 191 -1.96 25.44 14.85
N ASP A 192 -2.97 25.39 13.95
CA ASP A 192 -4.37 25.26 14.36
C ASP A 192 -4.58 23.98 15.18
N LEU A 193 -3.96 22.85 14.72
CA LEU A 193 -4.02 21.57 15.44
C LEU A 193 -3.30 21.64 16.80
N GLN A 194 -2.19 22.36 16.92
CA GLN A 194 -1.43 22.50 18.18
C GLN A 194 -2.18 23.31 19.23
N ASN A 195 -3.03 24.23 18.80
CA ASN A 195 -3.79 25.12 19.67
C ASN A 195 -5.13 24.50 20.17
N LEU A 196 -5.47 23.30 19.71
CA LEU A 196 -6.72 22.65 20.11
C LEU A 196 -6.67 22.13 21.54
N ASP A 197 -7.84 22.17 22.19
CA ASP A 197 -8.04 21.45 23.44
C ASP A 197 -8.01 19.93 23.19
N GLN A 198 -7.14 19.24 23.93
CA GLN A 198 -6.93 17.81 23.75
C GLN A 198 -8.21 17.00 23.98
N ASP A 199 -8.94 17.29 25.06
CA ASP A 199 -10.09 16.49 25.47
C ASP A 199 -11.24 16.64 24.49
N ALA A 200 -11.51 17.87 24.03
CA ALA A 200 -12.50 18.14 23.00
C ALA A 200 -12.16 17.42 21.69
N PHE A 201 -10.89 17.44 21.30
CA PHE A 201 -10.41 16.79 20.07
C PHE A 201 -10.51 15.25 20.16
N LEU A 202 -10.14 14.68 21.31
CA LEU A 202 -10.27 13.24 21.55
C LEU A 202 -11.73 12.76 21.57
N LYS A 203 -12.63 13.54 22.18
CA LYS A 203 -14.06 13.22 22.18
C LYS A 203 -14.64 13.14 20.77
N ARG A 204 -14.19 14.02 19.85
CA ARG A 204 -14.71 14.07 18.47
C ARG A 204 -14.08 13.00 17.56
N PHE A 205 -12.79 12.72 17.67
CA PHE A 205 -12.05 11.87 16.75
C PHE A 205 -11.55 10.54 17.34
N GLY A 206 -11.78 10.31 18.63
CA GLY A 206 -11.44 9.07 19.32
C GLY A 206 -9.95 8.73 19.23
N LYS A 207 -9.63 7.45 19.02
CA LYS A 207 -8.25 6.95 18.92
C LYS A 207 -7.44 7.67 17.85
N MET A 208 -8.03 8.00 16.72
CA MET A 208 -7.31 8.70 15.65
C MET A 208 -7.00 10.15 16.06
N GLY A 209 -7.91 10.82 16.76
CA GLY A 209 -7.66 12.13 17.35
C GLY A 209 -6.45 12.14 18.28
N TYR A 210 -6.35 11.11 19.15
CA TYR A 210 -5.19 10.95 20.03
C TYR A 210 -3.86 10.84 19.25
N VAL A 211 -3.84 10.01 18.21
CA VAL A 211 -2.65 9.84 17.37
C VAL A 211 -2.27 11.15 16.67
N ILE A 212 -3.24 11.87 16.08
CA ILE A 212 -2.99 13.14 15.40
C ILE A 212 -2.50 14.20 16.39
N TYR A 213 -3.16 14.29 17.55
CA TYR A 213 -2.77 15.24 18.60
C TYR A 213 -1.33 15.02 19.07
N LYS A 214 -0.91 13.78 19.33
CA LYS A 214 0.48 13.48 19.67
C LYS A 214 1.44 13.87 18.53
N ARG A 215 1.11 13.51 17.31
CA ARG A 215 1.96 13.76 16.13
C ARG A 215 2.18 15.23 15.85
N VAL A 216 1.15 16.07 15.96
CA VAL A 216 1.30 17.52 15.76
C VAL A 216 2.19 18.16 16.84
N HIS A 217 2.32 17.54 18.00
CA HIS A 217 3.25 17.92 19.05
C HIS A 217 4.63 17.26 18.92
N GLY A 218 4.87 16.55 17.79
CA GLY A 218 6.15 15.90 17.50
C GLY A 218 6.32 14.53 18.15
N ILE A 219 5.27 13.92 18.69
CA ILE A 219 5.31 12.65 19.43
C ILE A 219 4.75 11.52 18.57
N ASP A 220 5.56 10.50 18.35
CA ASP A 220 5.15 9.23 17.73
C ASP A 220 6.02 8.11 18.32
N ASP A 221 5.43 7.32 19.23
CA ASP A 221 6.12 6.26 19.96
C ASP A 221 6.11 4.92 19.20
N SER A 222 5.63 4.91 17.95
CA SER A 222 5.56 3.68 17.17
C SER A 222 6.97 3.20 16.79
N PRO A 223 7.36 1.95 17.14
CA PRO A 223 8.68 1.43 16.83
C PRO A 223 8.86 1.18 15.33
N VAL A 224 10.11 1.12 14.87
CA VAL A 224 10.46 0.56 13.57
C VAL A 224 10.35 -0.97 13.69
N GLU A 225 9.43 -1.59 12.96
CA GLU A 225 9.15 -3.03 13.00
C GLU A 225 9.61 -3.69 11.70
N GLY A 226 10.77 -4.35 11.73
CA GLY A 226 11.35 -5.01 10.54
C GLY A 226 10.50 -6.17 10.01
N HIS A 227 9.86 -6.91 10.88
CA HIS A 227 9.02 -8.06 10.53
C HIS A 227 7.58 -7.85 10.98
N ARG A 228 6.77 -7.26 10.12
CA ARG A 228 5.33 -7.16 10.37
C ARG A 228 4.63 -8.39 9.83
N LEU A 229 4.01 -9.17 10.70
CA LEU A 229 3.17 -10.28 10.28
C LEU A 229 2.01 -9.79 9.41
N ARG A 230 1.82 -10.44 8.28
CA ARG A 230 0.71 -10.15 7.37
C ARG A 230 -0.61 -10.53 8.04
N LYS A 231 -1.58 -9.62 8.01
CA LYS A 231 -2.90 -9.83 8.64
C LYS A 231 -3.94 -10.42 7.71
N SER A 232 -3.71 -10.30 6.40
CA SER A 232 -4.64 -10.81 5.37
C SER A 232 -3.93 -11.10 4.07
N ILE A 233 -4.47 -12.05 3.30
CA ILE A 233 -4.10 -12.35 1.91
C ILE A 233 -5.37 -12.32 1.08
N GLY A 234 -5.39 -11.52 0.01
CA GLY A 234 -6.56 -11.40 -0.83
C GLY A 234 -6.25 -10.96 -2.24
N ARG A 235 -7.22 -11.20 -3.11
CA ARG A 235 -7.23 -10.75 -4.49
C ARG A 235 -8.54 -10.07 -4.80
N GLU A 236 -8.47 -8.92 -5.44
CA GLU A 236 -9.65 -8.22 -5.98
C GLU A 236 -9.40 -7.81 -7.42
N ARG A 237 -10.47 -7.77 -8.20
CA ARG A 237 -10.43 -7.43 -9.61
C ARG A 237 -11.55 -6.45 -9.95
N THR A 238 -11.19 -5.36 -10.61
CA THR A 238 -12.14 -4.41 -11.21
C THR A 238 -12.30 -4.77 -12.68
N TYR A 239 -13.54 -4.86 -13.16
CA TYR A 239 -13.85 -5.30 -14.52
C TYR A 239 -14.07 -4.11 -15.43
N ASN A 240 -13.57 -4.21 -16.69
CA ASN A 240 -13.83 -3.21 -17.72
C ASN A 240 -15.30 -3.19 -18.17
N ARG A 241 -15.97 -4.36 -18.08
CA ARG A 241 -17.41 -4.52 -18.23
C ARG A 241 -17.94 -5.15 -16.98
N ASN A 242 -19.02 -4.60 -16.42
CA ASN A 242 -19.60 -5.15 -15.20
C ASN A 242 -20.05 -6.58 -15.40
N LEU A 243 -19.90 -7.41 -14.36
CA LEU A 243 -20.50 -8.74 -14.34
C LEU A 243 -22.00 -8.58 -14.08
N VAL A 244 -22.81 -9.22 -14.90
CA VAL A 244 -24.28 -9.07 -14.88
C VAL A 244 -25.03 -10.40 -14.75
N THR A 245 -24.32 -11.53 -14.86
CA THR A 245 -24.92 -12.87 -14.70
C THR A 245 -24.26 -13.63 -13.57
N ASP A 246 -25.03 -14.49 -12.91
CA ASP A 246 -24.53 -15.38 -11.85
C ASP A 246 -23.41 -16.29 -12.37
N GLU A 247 -23.48 -16.70 -13.63
CA GLU A 247 -22.45 -17.52 -14.25
C GLU A 247 -21.11 -16.79 -14.35
N GLN A 248 -21.11 -15.51 -14.80
CA GLN A 248 -19.91 -14.66 -14.83
C GLN A 248 -19.33 -14.49 -13.43
N ILE A 249 -20.17 -14.21 -12.44
CA ILE A 249 -19.76 -14.02 -11.06
C ILE A 249 -19.17 -15.32 -10.51
N ASN A 250 -19.80 -16.45 -10.78
CA ASN A 250 -19.34 -17.76 -10.35
C ASN A 250 -17.95 -18.10 -10.93
N GLN A 251 -17.73 -17.85 -12.22
CA GLN A 251 -16.42 -18.03 -12.86
C GLN A 251 -15.33 -17.17 -12.21
N GLU A 252 -15.64 -15.91 -11.89
CA GLU A 252 -14.71 -15.03 -11.23
C GLU A 252 -14.47 -15.40 -9.75
N LEU A 253 -15.45 -15.91 -9.03
CA LEU A 253 -15.27 -16.47 -7.69
C LEU A 253 -14.32 -17.67 -7.72
N ILE A 254 -14.46 -18.56 -8.69
CA ILE A 254 -13.54 -19.69 -8.89
C ILE A 254 -12.12 -19.20 -9.17
N PHE A 255 -11.95 -18.24 -10.09
CA PHE A 255 -10.66 -17.67 -10.44
C PHE A 255 -9.97 -16.98 -9.25
N LEU A 256 -10.70 -16.14 -8.52
CA LEU A 256 -10.15 -15.43 -7.36
C LEU A 256 -9.79 -16.40 -6.24
N SER A 257 -10.62 -17.42 -5.98
CA SER A 257 -10.34 -18.45 -4.99
C SER A 257 -9.07 -19.22 -5.31
N GLU A 258 -8.83 -19.54 -6.57
CA GLU A 258 -7.59 -20.17 -7.01
C GLU A 258 -6.37 -19.28 -6.76
N LYS A 259 -6.46 -17.99 -7.14
CA LYS A 259 -5.35 -17.03 -6.93
C LYS A 259 -5.03 -16.81 -5.46
N VAL A 260 -6.05 -16.68 -4.60
CA VAL A 260 -5.87 -16.55 -3.16
C VAL A 260 -5.27 -17.81 -2.56
N SER A 261 -5.72 -19.00 -2.96
CA SER A 261 -5.14 -20.27 -2.53
C SER A 261 -3.66 -20.40 -2.92
N GLN A 262 -3.29 -20.03 -4.16
CA GLN A 262 -1.90 -20.00 -4.61
C GLN A 262 -1.04 -19.06 -3.75
N ASP A 263 -1.54 -17.87 -3.44
CA ASP A 263 -0.82 -16.89 -2.61
C ASP A 263 -0.66 -17.38 -1.16
N LEU A 264 -1.69 -18.01 -0.58
CA LEU A 264 -1.64 -18.62 0.76
C LEU A 264 -0.55 -19.70 0.82
N LYS A 265 -0.55 -20.63 -0.15
CA LYS A 265 0.46 -21.69 -0.25
C LYS A 265 1.87 -21.13 -0.41
N LYS A 266 2.06 -20.18 -1.33
CA LYS A 266 3.36 -19.52 -1.55
C LYS A 266 3.91 -18.87 -0.29
N GLN A 267 3.04 -18.35 0.57
CA GLN A 267 3.43 -17.68 1.81
C GLN A 267 3.38 -18.60 3.03
N ARG A 268 3.10 -19.88 2.85
CA ARG A 268 2.94 -20.87 3.92
C ARG A 268 1.98 -20.37 5.01
N GLN A 269 0.82 -19.87 4.59
CA GLN A 269 -0.22 -19.33 5.45
C GLN A 269 -1.55 -20.03 5.21
N HIS A 270 -2.39 -20.07 6.21
CA HIS A 270 -3.80 -20.38 6.14
C HIS A 270 -4.57 -19.36 6.99
N GLY A 271 -5.90 -19.38 6.99
CA GLY A 271 -6.65 -18.44 7.81
C GLY A 271 -8.05 -18.92 8.12
N LYS A 272 -8.69 -18.28 9.11
CA LYS A 272 -10.00 -18.72 9.63
C LYS A 272 -11.18 -17.90 9.14
N THR A 273 -10.96 -16.84 8.37
CA THR A 273 -12.05 -15.96 7.94
C THR A 273 -11.95 -15.66 6.46
N VAL A 274 -13.01 -15.97 5.73
CA VAL A 274 -13.20 -15.59 4.32
C VAL A 274 -14.02 -14.30 4.26
N VAL A 275 -13.52 -13.32 3.53
CA VAL A 275 -14.16 -12.03 3.31
C VAL A 275 -14.46 -11.88 1.83
N LEU A 276 -15.73 -11.67 1.48
CA LEU A 276 -16.17 -11.33 0.14
C LEU A 276 -16.47 -9.83 0.06
N LYS A 277 -15.89 -9.17 -0.94
CA LYS A 277 -16.10 -7.75 -1.26
C LYS A 277 -16.71 -7.63 -2.65
N LEU A 278 -17.82 -6.93 -2.73
CA LEU A 278 -18.52 -6.59 -3.96
C LEU A 278 -18.60 -5.06 -4.08
N ARG A 279 -18.45 -4.55 -5.29
CA ARG A 279 -18.75 -3.14 -5.58
C ARG A 279 -19.56 -3.06 -6.87
N ASN A 280 -20.67 -2.32 -6.84
CA ASN A 280 -21.52 -2.12 -8.00
C ASN A 280 -21.03 -0.98 -8.93
N SER A 281 -21.76 -0.71 -10.02
CA SER A 281 -21.47 0.37 -10.96
C SER A 281 -21.58 1.77 -10.36
N GLU A 282 -22.32 1.93 -9.26
CA GLU A 282 -22.55 3.17 -8.53
C GLU A 282 -21.52 3.39 -7.43
N PHE A 283 -20.50 2.53 -7.38
CA PHE A 283 -19.42 2.53 -6.39
C PHE A 283 -19.85 2.19 -4.95
N GLU A 284 -21.06 1.69 -4.75
CA GLU A 284 -21.47 1.15 -3.46
C GLU A 284 -20.75 -0.17 -3.18
N THR A 285 -20.23 -0.30 -1.99
CA THR A 285 -19.41 -1.47 -1.60
C THR A 285 -20.09 -2.26 -0.50
N ILE A 286 -20.28 -3.55 -0.75
CA ILE A 286 -20.72 -4.52 0.25
C ILE A 286 -19.52 -5.38 0.61
N THR A 287 -19.27 -5.55 1.91
CA THR A 287 -18.25 -6.46 2.43
C THR A 287 -18.90 -7.38 3.46
N LYS A 288 -18.84 -8.68 3.22
CA LYS A 288 -19.35 -9.71 4.15
C LYS A 288 -18.26 -10.72 4.45
N ARG A 289 -18.29 -11.29 5.64
CA ARG A 289 -17.32 -12.26 6.10
C ARG A 289 -17.98 -13.44 6.78
N MET A 290 -17.29 -14.58 6.73
CA MET A 290 -17.64 -15.80 7.44
C MET A 290 -16.39 -16.37 8.09
N SER A 291 -16.48 -16.68 9.37
CA SER A 291 -15.38 -17.22 10.18
C SER A 291 -15.66 -18.67 10.55
N PHE A 292 -14.60 -19.47 10.67
CA PHE A 292 -14.64 -20.90 10.96
C PHE A 292 -13.72 -21.23 12.14
N GLN A 293 -13.91 -22.38 12.74
CA GLN A 293 -12.98 -22.93 13.72
C GLN A 293 -11.76 -23.51 13.00
N ASP A 294 -11.98 -24.20 11.88
CA ASP A 294 -10.94 -24.78 11.05
C ASP A 294 -10.33 -23.76 10.08
N TYR A 295 -9.11 -24.02 9.65
CA TYR A 295 -8.41 -23.20 8.70
C TYR A 295 -8.86 -23.45 7.28
N VAL A 296 -8.83 -22.42 6.46
CA VAL A 296 -9.17 -22.42 5.05
C VAL A 296 -7.93 -22.05 4.25
N GLN A 297 -7.57 -22.85 3.24
CA GLN A 297 -6.43 -22.62 2.35
C GLN A 297 -6.69 -23.03 0.92
N THR A 298 -7.44 -24.10 0.71
CA THR A 298 -7.63 -24.68 -0.62
C THR A 298 -8.61 -23.88 -1.47
N LYS A 299 -8.45 -23.95 -2.81
CA LYS A 299 -9.37 -23.33 -3.75
C LYS A 299 -10.83 -23.73 -3.48
N GLY A 300 -11.07 -25.03 -3.24
CA GLY A 300 -12.43 -25.56 -3.04
C GLY A 300 -13.11 -25.00 -1.79
N GLU A 301 -12.39 -24.93 -0.67
CA GLU A 301 -12.88 -24.35 0.58
C GLU A 301 -13.21 -22.87 0.41
N ILE A 302 -12.26 -22.09 -0.13
CA ILE A 302 -12.40 -20.65 -0.35
C ILE A 302 -13.61 -20.37 -1.27
N TYR A 303 -13.70 -21.09 -2.39
CA TYR A 303 -14.79 -20.93 -3.35
C TYR A 303 -16.14 -21.24 -2.71
N ARG A 304 -16.27 -22.39 -2.04
CA ARG A 304 -17.52 -22.79 -1.39
C ARG A 304 -18.03 -21.72 -0.42
N VAL A 305 -17.15 -21.19 0.41
CA VAL A 305 -17.50 -20.15 1.37
C VAL A 305 -17.82 -18.82 0.68
N ALA A 306 -17.02 -18.39 -0.28
CA ALA A 306 -17.26 -17.16 -1.02
C ALA A 306 -18.60 -17.21 -1.79
N LYS A 307 -18.94 -18.37 -2.37
CA LYS A 307 -20.22 -18.62 -3.04
C LYS A 307 -21.39 -18.58 -2.05
N ASP A 308 -21.27 -19.25 -0.90
CA ASP A 308 -22.30 -19.20 0.15
C ASP A 308 -22.56 -17.77 0.66
N ILE A 309 -21.50 -16.98 0.85
CA ILE A 309 -21.64 -15.55 1.20
C ILE A 309 -22.38 -14.80 0.08
N TYR A 310 -22.01 -15.02 -1.19
CA TYR A 310 -22.63 -14.37 -2.33
C TYR A 310 -24.13 -14.71 -2.43
N ASP A 311 -24.49 -15.98 -2.33
CA ASP A 311 -25.88 -16.46 -2.45
C ASP A 311 -26.77 -15.87 -1.33
N LYS A 312 -26.23 -15.74 -0.12
CA LYS A 312 -26.93 -15.11 1.02
C LYS A 312 -27.15 -13.61 0.86
N LEU A 313 -26.34 -12.94 0.04
CA LEU A 313 -26.51 -11.51 -0.22
C LEU A 313 -27.70 -11.18 -1.11
N LYS A 314 -28.24 -12.16 -1.86
CA LYS A 314 -29.39 -12.01 -2.78
C LYS A 314 -29.27 -10.78 -3.70
N VAL A 315 -28.07 -10.59 -4.26
CA VAL A 315 -27.77 -9.47 -5.16
C VAL A 315 -28.36 -9.79 -6.54
N THR A 316 -29.66 -9.50 -6.75
CA THR A 316 -30.39 -9.97 -7.93
C THR A 316 -30.26 -9.07 -9.16
N ASP A 317 -29.99 -7.76 -9.02
CA ASP A 317 -30.01 -6.83 -10.15
C ASP A 317 -28.79 -5.87 -10.20
N GLN A 318 -27.70 -6.19 -9.51
CA GLN A 318 -26.57 -5.28 -9.43
C GLN A 318 -25.48 -5.63 -10.46
N LYS A 319 -25.13 -4.63 -11.27
CA LYS A 319 -23.96 -4.69 -12.16
C LYS A 319 -22.69 -4.65 -11.30
N ILE A 320 -22.01 -5.78 -11.14
CA ILE A 320 -20.80 -5.88 -10.30
C ILE A 320 -19.58 -5.36 -11.05
N ARG A 321 -19.06 -4.24 -10.59
CA ARG A 321 -17.85 -3.61 -11.08
C ARG A 321 -16.57 -4.20 -10.51
N LEU A 322 -16.61 -4.67 -9.24
CA LEU A 322 -15.46 -5.23 -8.55
C LEU A 322 -15.89 -6.41 -7.70
N LEU A 323 -15.10 -7.47 -7.75
CA LEU A 323 -15.19 -8.64 -6.90
C LEU A 323 -13.84 -8.87 -6.21
N GLY A 324 -13.85 -9.20 -4.92
CA GLY A 324 -12.65 -9.50 -4.15
C GLY A 324 -12.88 -10.58 -3.10
N ILE A 325 -11.90 -11.46 -2.95
CA ILE A 325 -11.85 -12.48 -1.89
C ILE A 325 -10.60 -12.25 -1.06
N THR A 326 -10.75 -12.25 0.26
CA THR A 326 -9.64 -12.05 1.19
C THR A 326 -9.74 -13.04 2.34
N ILE A 327 -8.62 -13.65 2.70
CA ILE A 327 -8.50 -14.49 3.89
C ILE A 327 -7.85 -13.67 5.00
N THR A 328 -8.45 -13.68 6.17
CA THR A 328 -7.96 -12.99 7.38
C THR A 328 -7.85 -13.96 8.55
N ASN A 329 -7.38 -13.48 9.71
CA ASN A 329 -7.04 -14.34 10.84
C ASN A 329 -6.05 -15.42 10.39
N LEU A 330 -4.96 -14.93 9.76
CA LEU A 330 -3.91 -15.77 9.22
C LEU A 330 -3.09 -16.39 10.34
N ASP A 331 -2.64 -17.63 10.09
CA ASP A 331 -1.68 -18.33 10.91
C ASP A 331 -0.65 -19.03 10.02
N PRO A 332 0.64 -19.06 10.40
CA PRO A 332 1.64 -19.82 9.67
C PRO A 332 1.34 -21.31 9.63
N LEU A 333 1.57 -21.95 8.50
CA LEU A 333 1.57 -23.41 8.42
C LEU A 333 2.75 -23.95 9.23
N SER A 334 2.46 -24.57 10.37
CA SER A 334 3.45 -25.18 11.25
C SER A 334 3.86 -26.59 10.80
N TYR A 335 3.18 -27.17 9.82
CA TYR A 335 3.42 -28.53 9.28
C TYR A 335 3.28 -28.54 7.76
N GLU A 336 3.96 -29.48 7.12
CA GLU A 336 3.78 -29.81 5.70
C GLU A 336 2.86 -31.04 5.61
N GLU A 337 1.84 -30.94 4.75
CA GLU A 337 1.06 -32.12 4.38
C GLU A 337 1.97 -33.08 3.59
N VAL A 338 2.35 -34.18 4.19
CA VAL A 338 3.04 -35.27 3.52
C VAL A 338 1.97 -36.23 2.99
N SER A 339 1.80 -36.31 1.67
CA SER A 339 1.01 -37.36 1.05
C SER A 339 1.67 -38.72 1.35
N LEU A 340 1.12 -39.43 2.31
CA LEU A 340 1.50 -40.83 2.53
C LEU A 340 0.82 -41.67 1.44
N ASN A 341 1.60 -42.07 0.43
CA ASN A 341 1.19 -43.13 -0.51
C ASN A 341 1.19 -44.47 0.25
N LEU A 342 0.10 -44.72 0.96
CA LEU A 342 -0.17 -46.06 1.50
C LEU A 342 -0.59 -46.96 0.35
N SER A 343 0.36 -47.57 -0.34
CA SER A 343 0.06 -48.72 -1.20
C SER A 343 -0.24 -49.90 -0.29
N TYR A 344 -1.54 -50.20 -0.16
CA TYR A 344 -1.99 -51.45 0.47
C TYR A 344 -1.58 -52.63 -0.46
N LYS A 345 -0.50 -53.31 -0.13
CA LYS A 345 -0.24 -54.66 -0.65
C LYS A 345 -1.18 -55.60 0.10
N GLY A 346 -2.29 -55.95 -0.55
CA GLY A 346 -3.12 -57.03 -0.03
C GLY A 346 -2.32 -58.32 0.04
N ASP A 347 -2.11 -58.82 1.24
CA ASP A 347 -1.65 -60.19 1.45
C ASP A 347 -2.77 -61.12 1.04
N ASN A 348 -2.52 -61.86 -0.05
CA ASN A 348 -3.31 -63.03 -0.39
C ASN A 348 -3.03 -64.08 0.68
N TYR A 349 -3.99 -64.33 1.55
CA TYR A 349 -4.04 -65.56 2.30
C TYR A 349 -4.77 -66.61 1.45
N GLU A 350 -4.05 -67.64 0.98
CA GLU A 350 -4.58 -68.93 0.65
C GLU A 350 -4.88 -69.75 1.93
#